data_a2f306ba0de2f2f992767f397ebd929d
#
_entry.id   a2f306ba0de2f2f992767f397ebd929d
#
_cell.length_a   1.000
_cell.length_b   1.000
_cell.length_c   1.000
_cell.angle_alpha   90.00
_cell.angle_beta   90.00
_cell.angle_gamma   90.00
#
_symmetry.space_group_name_H-M   'P 1'
#
loop_
_entity.id
_entity.type
_entity.pdbx_description
1 polymer ?
#
loop_
_entity_poly.entity_id
_entity_poly.type
_entity_poly.pdbx_seq_one_letter_code
_entity_poly.pdbx_strand_id
1 'polypeptide(L)'
;PVGRLDVPIPAEDPLTLAKNGSLLANLINQVQLEASGADISLTSLSNRVVDFPQDVTVRAIVSAYAFPNTLQTIRVTRAVLTAALERSLSYFDFAPDGSLCISDTFLRPIIQHFNYDYFSGLTVTADLYQPVGRRVRSIVYQGRELPDDQTLTLCLNNYRASGAGGYGCYKSCPLVSEKLTEISDLVTQYVLQHR
;
A
#
# COMPACT_ATOMS: atom_id res chain seq x y z
N PRO A 1 19.18 5.45 18.12
CA PRO A 1 18.76 5.35 16.72
C PRO A 1 19.34 4.11 16.07
N VAL A 2 18.57 3.51 15.12
CA VAL A 2 19.03 2.36 14.32
C VAL A 2 19.56 2.80 12.95
N GLY A 3 19.26 4.03 12.55
CA GLY A 3 19.75 4.64 11.31
C GLY A 3 19.27 6.07 11.17
N ARG A 4 19.51 6.63 9.97
CA ARG A 4 19.15 8.02 9.66
C ARG A 4 18.62 8.12 8.23
N LEU A 5 17.56 8.89 8.05
CA LEU A 5 17.04 9.30 6.75
C LEU A 5 17.68 10.62 6.31
N ASP A 6 17.68 10.91 5.01
CA ASP A 6 18.11 12.22 4.49
C ASP A 6 17.23 13.36 5.01
N VAL A 7 15.93 13.10 5.11
CA VAL A 7 14.93 14.05 5.63
C VAL A 7 13.90 13.33 6.50
N PRO A 8 13.32 14.01 7.50
CA PRO A 8 12.18 13.44 8.24
C PRO A 8 10.95 13.36 7.33
N ILE A 9 10.05 12.42 7.62
CA ILE A 9 8.76 12.30 6.93
C ILE A 9 7.68 12.82 7.86
N PRO A 10 7.09 13.99 7.57
CA PRO A 10 6.02 14.55 8.41
C PRO A 10 4.73 13.75 8.27
N ALA A 11 3.94 13.74 9.34
CA ALA A 11 2.57 13.23 9.27
C ALA A 11 1.70 14.17 8.44
N GLU A 12 0.82 13.57 7.64
CA GLU A 12 -0.20 14.29 6.88
C GLU A 12 -1.55 13.60 7.08
N ASP A 13 -2.63 14.29 6.76
CA ASP A 13 -3.96 13.70 6.86
C ASP A 13 -4.15 12.58 5.82
N PRO A 14 -5.02 11.58 6.11
CA PRO A 14 -5.17 10.40 5.26
C PRO A 14 -5.62 10.71 3.83
N LEU A 15 -6.48 11.72 3.63
CA LEU A 15 -6.94 12.08 2.29
C LEU A 15 -5.81 12.69 1.45
N THR A 16 -4.99 13.57 2.05
CA THR A 16 -3.82 14.16 1.40
C THR A 16 -2.83 13.09 0.99
N LEU A 17 -2.54 12.12 1.87
CA LEU A 17 -1.65 11.00 1.57
C LEU A 17 -2.21 10.11 0.44
N ALA A 18 -3.48 9.76 0.49
CA ALA A 18 -4.11 8.95 -0.56
C ALA A 18 -4.10 9.65 -1.93
N LYS A 19 -4.31 10.97 -1.93
CA LYS A 19 -4.32 11.80 -3.15
C LYS A 19 -2.93 12.00 -3.74
N ASN A 20 -1.93 12.30 -2.90
CA ASN A 20 -0.61 12.75 -3.33
C ASN A 20 0.47 11.67 -3.23
N GLY A 21 0.19 10.54 -2.57
CA GLY A 21 1.18 9.52 -2.21
C GLY A 21 1.81 9.77 -0.85
N SER A 22 2.55 8.79 -0.36
CA SER A 22 3.17 8.79 0.96
C SER A 22 4.63 8.36 0.88
N LEU A 23 5.55 9.20 1.36
CA LEU A 23 6.97 8.85 1.48
C LEU A 23 7.17 7.67 2.45
N LEU A 24 6.37 7.59 3.51
CA LEU A 24 6.42 6.46 4.44
C LEU A 24 5.98 5.15 3.77
N ALA A 25 4.89 5.17 3.00
CA ALA A 25 4.46 4.02 2.23
C ALA A 25 5.50 3.62 1.18
N ASN A 26 6.15 4.58 0.52
CA ASN A 26 7.23 4.33 -0.42
C ASN A 26 8.42 3.63 0.26
N LEU A 27 8.81 4.07 1.44
CA LEU A 27 9.88 3.44 2.23
C LEU A 27 9.52 1.99 2.58
N ILE A 28 8.31 1.75 3.09
CA ILE A 28 7.84 0.40 3.44
C ILE A 28 7.82 -0.48 2.20
N ASN A 29 7.29 0.00 1.08
CA ASN A 29 7.27 -0.74 -0.18
C ASN A 29 8.69 -1.07 -0.69
N GLN A 30 9.65 -0.13 -0.57
CA GLN A 30 11.04 -0.38 -0.93
C GLN A 30 11.64 -1.52 -0.10
N VAL A 31 11.40 -1.50 1.21
CA VAL A 31 11.82 -2.58 2.13
C VAL A 31 11.20 -3.92 1.72
N GLN A 32 9.91 -3.94 1.41
CA GLN A 32 9.20 -5.14 1.00
C GLN A 32 9.74 -5.69 -0.33
N LEU A 33 10.01 -4.83 -1.31
CA LEU A 33 10.58 -5.23 -2.60
C LEU A 33 11.99 -5.81 -2.42
N GLU A 34 12.84 -5.19 -1.63
CA GLU A 34 14.20 -5.69 -1.37
C GLU A 34 14.17 -7.02 -0.62
N ALA A 35 13.30 -7.16 0.37
CA ALA A 35 13.17 -8.38 1.15
C ALA A 35 12.58 -9.56 0.36
N SER A 36 11.70 -9.31 -0.62
CA SER A 36 10.97 -10.36 -1.34
C SER A 36 11.51 -10.65 -2.74
N GLY A 37 12.11 -9.67 -3.42
CA GLY A 37 12.45 -9.76 -4.84
C GLY A 37 11.23 -9.76 -5.76
N ALA A 38 10.04 -9.34 -5.29
CA ALA A 38 8.83 -9.28 -6.09
C ALA A 38 8.90 -8.18 -7.17
N ASP A 39 8.05 -8.28 -8.18
CA ASP A 39 7.95 -7.28 -9.25
C ASP A 39 7.35 -5.97 -8.75
N ILE A 40 6.33 -6.06 -7.90
CA ILE A 40 5.58 -4.94 -7.35
C ILE A 40 5.27 -5.16 -5.87
N SER A 41 4.96 -4.08 -5.17
CA SER A 41 4.63 -4.08 -3.74
C SER A 41 3.41 -3.23 -3.45
N LEU A 42 2.69 -3.57 -2.40
CA LEU A 42 1.72 -2.69 -1.78
C LEU A 42 1.89 -2.66 -0.27
N THR A 43 1.53 -1.55 0.32
CA THR A 43 1.35 -1.40 1.77
C THR A 43 0.19 -0.48 2.06
N SER A 44 -0.35 -0.56 3.27
CA SER A 44 -1.29 0.42 3.81
C SER A 44 -0.67 1.13 5.00
N LEU A 45 -1.26 2.24 5.39
CA LEU A 45 -0.87 3.00 6.58
C LEU A 45 -1.93 2.82 7.67
N SER A 46 -1.55 3.03 8.92
CA SER A 46 -2.49 3.00 10.04
C SER A 46 -3.50 4.16 9.96
N ASN A 47 -4.62 4.05 10.67
CA ASN A 47 -5.62 5.13 10.74
C ASN A 47 -5.04 6.47 11.22
N ARG A 48 -3.98 6.42 12.02
CA ARG A 48 -3.24 7.59 12.49
C ARG A 48 -1.81 7.49 12.00
N VAL A 49 -1.47 8.31 11.02
CA VAL A 49 -0.09 8.49 10.57
C VAL A 49 0.62 9.41 11.54
N VAL A 50 1.85 9.05 11.92
CA VAL A 50 2.70 9.81 12.83
C VAL A 50 3.95 10.31 12.08
N ASP A 51 4.58 11.35 12.62
CA ASP A 51 5.87 11.81 12.11
C ASP A 51 6.91 10.68 12.17
N PHE A 52 7.64 10.51 11.09
CA PHE A 52 8.75 9.58 11.04
C PHE A 52 10.07 10.37 11.07
N PRO A 53 10.84 10.28 12.16
CA PRO A 53 11.97 11.18 12.39
C PRO A 53 13.15 10.87 11.47
N GLN A 54 14.00 11.85 11.25
CA GLN A 54 15.25 11.68 10.52
C GLN A 54 16.19 10.69 11.24
N ASP A 55 16.34 10.83 12.55
CA ASP A 55 17.07 9.86 13.38
C ASP A 55 16.13 8.70 13.77
N VAL A 56 16.17 7.65 12.99
CA VAL A 56 15.23 6.52 13.08
C VAL A 56 15.52 5.68 14.32
N THR A 57 14.50 5.39 15.10
CA THR A 57 14.54 4.47 16.23
C THR A 57 13.60 3.29 15.99
N VAL A 58 13.83 2.16 16.67
CA VAL A 58 12.89 1.02 16.66
C VAL A 58 11.49 1.47 17.07
N ARG A 59 11.39 2.34 18.07
CA ARG A 59 10.09 2.89 18.52
C ARG A 59 9.38 3.66 17.40
N ALA A 60 10.10 4.47 16.63
CA ALA A 60 9.52 5.20 15.50
C ALA A 60 9.00 4.23 14.43
N ILE A 61 9.74 3.17 14.12
CA ILE A 61 9.33 2.14 13.16
C ILE A 61 8.06 1.44 13.63
N VAL A 62 8.03 0.96 14.87
CA VAL A 62 6.86 0.28 15.44
C VAL A 62 5.65 1.21 15.52
N SER A 63 5.85 2.51 15.79
CA SER A 63 4.76 3.50 15.79
C SER A 63 4.23 3.77 14.38
N ALA A 64 5.08 3.75 13.37
CA ALA A 64 4.71 3.97 11.98
C ALA A 64 4.05 2.74 11.33
N TYR A 65 4.50 1.54 11.70
CA TYR A 65 3.95 0.27 11.24
C TYR A 65 3.60 -0.61 12.46
N ALA A 66 2.43 -0.39 13.01
CA ALA A 66 1.98 -1.02 14.26
C ALA A 66 1.31 -2.40 14.07
N PHE A 67 1.22 -2.90 12.83
CA PHE A 67 0.57 -4.17 12.54
C PHE A 67 1.54 -5.35 12.70
N PRO A 68 1.14 -6.42 13.42
CA PRO A 68 1.96 -7.63 13.55
C PRO A 68 1.86 -8.50 12.29
N ASN A 69 2.14 -7.94 11.13
CA ASN A 69 2.00 -8.59 9.85
C ASN A 69 3.33 -9.11 9.32
N THR A 70 3.27 -10.27 8.69
CA THR A 70 4.37 -10.87 7.92
C THR A 70 4.22 -10.59 6.43
N LEU A 71 5.27 -10.83 5.65
CA LEU A 71 5.30 -10.53 4.23
C LEU A 71 5.05 -11.78 3.40
N GLN A 72 4.08 -11.71 2.49
CA GLN A 72 3.81 -12.73 1.48
C GLN A 72 4.04 -12.19 0.09
N THR A 73 4.40 -13.08 -0.84
CA THR A 73 4.48 -12.79 -2.27
C THR A 73 3.51 -13.72 -3.00
N ILE A 74 2.61 -13.14 -3.76
CA ILE A 74 1.57 -13.84 -4.53
C ILE A 74 1.71 -13.53 -6.01
N ARG A 75 1.15 -14.38 -6.85
CA ARG A 75 1.08 -14.16 -8.30
C ARG A 75 -0.25 -13.53 -8.66
N VAL A 76 -0.20 -12.40 -9.36
CA VAL A 76 -1.38 -11.62 -9.72
C VAL A 76 -1.47 -11.41 -11.23
N THR A 77 -2.69 -11.28 -11.71
CA THR A 77 -3.02 -10.90 -13.09
C THR A 77 -3.46 -9.45 -13.15
N ARG A 78 -3.56 -8.88 -14.34
CA ARG A 78 -4.16 -7.57 -14.55
C ARG A 78 -5.59 -7.51 -13.97
N ALA A 79 -6.40 -8.55 -14.15
CA ALA A 79 -7.77 -8.59 -13.64
C ALA A 79 -7.81 -8.49 -12.10
N VAL A 80 -6.93 -9.21 -11.41
CA VAL A 80 -6.79 -9.14 -9.94
C VAL A 80 -6.35 -7.75 -9.52
N LEU A 81 -5.34 -7.17 -10.17
CA LEU A 81 -4.87 -5.82 -9.87
C LEU A 81 -5.95 -4.76 -10.11
N THR A 82 -6.72 -4.88 -11.20
CA THR A 82 -7.85 -3.99 -11.47
C THR A 82 -8.88 -4.04 -10.35
N ALA A 83 -9.28 -5.24 -9.91
CA ALA A 83 -10.23 -5.40 -8.81
C ALA A 83 -9.71 -4.79 -7.49
N ALA A 84 -8.43 -5.00 -7.17
CA ALA A 84 -7.80 -4.43 -5.99
C ALA A 84 -7.72 -2.90 -6.07
N LEU A 85 -7.32 -2.35 -7.21
CA LEU A 85 -7.25 -0.90 -7.43
C LEU A 85 -8.64 -0.25 -7.37
N GLU A 86 -9.66 -0.89 -7.93
CA GLU A 86 -11.05 -0.39 -7.83
C GLU A 86 -11.51 -0.38 -6.37
N ARG A 87 -11.13 -1.37 -5.57
CA ARG A 87 -11.41 -1.36 -4.12
C ARG A 87 -10.71 -0.20 -3.43
N SER A 88 -9.42 0.04 -3.67
CA SER A 88 -8.70 1.17 -3.11
C SER A 88 -9.28 2.51 -3.58
N LEU A 89 -9.60 2.64 -4.86
CA LEU A 89 -10.17 3.87 -5.42
C LEU A 89 -11.58 4.17 -4.93
N SER A 90 -12.31 3.19 -4.38
CA SER A 90 -13.58 3.41 -3.72
C SER A 90 -13.47 4.23 -2.42
N TYR A 91 -12.24 4.47 -1.95
CA TYR A 91 -11.92 5.37 -0.84
C TYR A 91 -12.29 6.83 -1.12
N PHE A 92 -12.24 7.24 -2.38
CA PHE A 92 -12.54 8.61 -2.79
C PHE A 92 -14.03 8.80 -3.11
N ASP A 93 -14.54 9.94 -2.70
CA ASP A 93 -15.90 10.42 -3.01
C ASP A 93 -15.86 11.94 -3.19
N PHE A 94 -16.98 12.53 -3.57
CA PHE A 94 -17.14 13.97 -3.72
C PHE A 94 -18.21 14.48 -2.77
N ALA A 95 -17.89 15.54 -2.04
CA ALA A 95 -18.83 16.26 -1.20
C ALA A 95 -19.86 17.02 -2.06
N PRO A 96 -20.99 17.48 -1.49
CA PRO A 96 -22.01 18.24 -2.22
C PRO A 96 -21.50 19.50 -2.92
N ASP A 97 -20.39 20.09 -2.42
CA ASP A 97 -19.74 21.27 -3.02
C ASP A 97 -18.76 20.89 -4.16
N GLY A 98 -18.63 19.59 -4.48
CA GLY A 98 -17.74 19.09 -5.52
C GLY A 98 -16.30 18.86 -5.06
N SER A 99 -15.95 19.11 -3.80
CA SER A 99 -14.61 18.82 -3.27
C SER A 99 -14.41 17.32 -3.06
N LEU A 100 -13.16 16.87 -3.25
CA LEU A 100 -12.76 15.50 -2.98
C LEU A 100 -12.83 15.22 -1.47
N CYS A 101 -13.43 14.09 -1.10
CA CYS A 101 -13.54 13.63 0.28
C CYS A 101 -13.32 12.12 0.38
N ILE A 102 -13.30 11.62 1.61
CA ILE A 102 -13.24 10.18 1.88
C ILE A 102 -14.67 9.62 1.86
N SER A 103 -14.87 8.49 1.20
CA SER A 103 -16.14 7.78 1.19
C SER A 103 -16.56 7.37 2.60
N ASP A 104 -17.84 7.57 2.93
CA ASP A 104 -18.42 7.14 4.20
C ASP A 104 -18.22 5.65 4.50
N THR A 105 -18.08 4.83 3.46
CA THR A 105 -17.82 3.38 3.62
C THR A 105 -16.49 3.07 4.30
N PHE A 106 -15.54 4.01 4.31
CA PHE A 106 -14.26 3.90 5.03
C PHE A 106 -14.27 4.63 6.37
N LEU A 107 -15.32 5.37 6.69
CA LEU A 107 -15.42 6.16 7.92
C LEU A 107 -16.44 5.57 8.90
N ARG A 108 -17.43 4.82 8.41
CA ARG A 108 -18.53 4.28 9.21
C ARG A 108 -18.77 2.80 8.92
N PRO A 109 -19.13 1.99 9.92
CA PRO A 109 -19.32 2.33 11.34
C PRO A 109 -17.99 2.57 12.10
N ILE A 110 -16.85 2.20 11.50
CA ILE A 110 -15.49 2.42 12.05
C ILE A 110 -14.60 3.03 10.98
N ILE A 111 -13.60 3.78 11.43
CA ILE A 111 -12.60 4.38 10.54
C ILE A 111 -11.64 3.30 10.04
N GLN A 112 -11.43 3.23 8.71
CA GLN A 112 -10.68 2.18 8.03
C GLN A 112 -9.72 2.76 6.98
N HIS A 113 -8.95 3.82 7.32
CA HIS A 113 -7.94 4.36 6.40
C HIS A 113 -6.90 3.29 6.02
N PHE A 114 -6.64 2.31 6.88
CA PHE A 114 -5.75 1.17 6.63
C PHE A 114 -6.24 0.24 5.51
N ASN A 115 -7.43 0.42 4.98
CA ASN A 115 -7.94 -0.32 3.83
C ASN A 115 -7.71 0.40 2.49
N TYR A 116 -7.01 1.53 2.48
CA TYR A 116 -6.46 2.15 1.27
C TYR A 116 -5.02 1.67 1.06
N ASP A 117 -4.71 1.11 -0.11
CA ASP A 117 -3.40 0.55 -0.41
C ASP A 117 -2.57 1.47 -1.31
N TYR A 118 -1.29 1.60 -0.96
CA TYR A 118 -0.27 2.33 -1.71
C TYR A 118 0.59 1.33 -2.48
N PHE A 119 0.57 1.41 -3.81
CA PHE A 119 1.36 0.53 -4.68
C PHE A 119 2.72 1.13 -5.02
N SER A 120 3.70 0.25 -5.24
CA SER A 120 5.01 0.58 -5.80
C SER A 120 5.34 -0.39 -6.94
N GLY A 121 5.96 0.15 -8.00
CA GLY A 121 6.29 -0.62 -9.21
C GLY A 121 5.23 -0.56 -10.31
N LEU A 122 4.09 0.08 -10.07
CA LEU A 122 3.04 0.35 -11.06
C LEU A 122 2.81 1.85 -11.22
N THR A 123 2.44 2.25 -12.42
CA THR A 123 1.81 3.56 -12.67
C THR A 123 0.35 3.33 -13.03
N VAL A 124 -0.55 3.89 -12.24
CA VAL A 124 -1.99 3.72 -12.41
C VAL A 124 -2.62 5.06 -12.76
N THR A 125 -3.43 5.08 -13.82
CA THR A 125 -4.28 6.22 -14.15
C THR A 125 -5.72 5.87 -13.82
N ALA A 126 -6.39 6.78 -13.12
CA ALA A 126 -7.78 6.61 -12.71
C ALA A 126 -8.59 7.88 -12.99
N ASP A 127 -9.88 7.70 -13.24
CA ASP A 127 -10.87 8.77 -13.36
C ASP A 127 -11.87 8.64 -12.21
N LEU A 128 -11.72 9.49 -11.21
CA LEU A 128 -12.56 9.47 -10.01
C LEU A 128 -13.99 9.95 -10.25
N TYR A 129 -14.27 10.62 -11.36
CA TYR A 129 -15.64 11.00 -11.74
C TYR A 129 -16.47 9.83 -12.27
N GLN A 130 -15.82 8.72 -12.61
CA GLN A 130 -16.53 7.49 -12.97
C GLN A 130 -17.15 6.82 -11.73
N PRO A 131 -18.19 6.02 -11.91
CA PRO A 131 -18.75 5.22 -10.84
C PRO A 131 -17.70 4.31 -10.18
N VAL A 132 -17.85 4.07 -8.88
CA VAL A 132 -17.05 3.07 -8.17
C VAL A 132 -17.08 1.73 -8.91
N GLY A 133 -15.93 1.11 -9.08
CA GLY A 133 -15.75 -0.11 -9.86
C GLY A 133 -15.44 0.10 -11.35
N ARG A 134 -15.39 1.37 -11.82
CA ARG A 134 -15.09 1.73 -13.21
C ARG A 134 -14.08 2.88 -13.32
N ARG A 135 -13.29 3.09 -12.27
CA ARG A 135 -12.38 4.23 -12.15
C ARG A 135 -11.00 3.99 -12.76
N VAL A 136 -10.51 2.74 -12.77
CA VAL A 136 -9.20 2.41 -13.36
C VAL A 136 -9.24 2.60 -14.87
N ARG A 137 -8.27 3.36 -15.40
CA ARG A 137 -8.12 3.63 -16.84
C ARG A 137 -6.94 2.88 -17.44
N SER A 138 -5.80 2.87 -16.76
CA SER A 138 -4.62 2.14 -17.20
C SER A 138 -3.80 1.63 -16.03
N ILE A 139 -3.10 0.54 -16.26
CA ILE A 139 -2.11 -0.05 -15.35
C ILE A 139 -0.83 -0.24 -16.15
N VAL A 140 0.20 0.53 -15.83
CA VAL A 140 1.48 0.51 -16.53
C VAL A 140 2.53 -0.14 -15.65
N TYR A 141 3.23 -1.13 -16.18
CA TYR A 141 4.38 -1.78 -15.58
C TYR A 141 5.60 -1.64 -16.49
N GLN A 142 6.71 -1.15 -15.95
CA GLN A 142 7.96 -0.91 -16.71
C GLN A 142 7.75 -0.12 -18.01
N GLY A 143 6.94 0.93 -17.94
CA GLY A 143 6.69 1.84 -19.07
C GLY A 143 5.72 1.32 -20.14
N ARG A 144 5.09 0.15 -19.92
CA ARG A 144 4.12 -0.44 -20.85
C ARG A 144 2.81 -0.76 -20.17
N GLU A 145 1.70 -0.61 -20.90
CA GLU A 145 0.40 -1.09 -20.43
C GLU A 145 0.50 -2.58 -20.12
N LEU A 146 0.05 -2.99 -18.92
CA LEU A 146 0.09 -4.39 -18.48
C LEU A 146 -0.91 -5.22 -19.29
N PRO A 147 -0.46 -6.22 -20.07
CA PRO A 147 -1.37 -7.09 -20.82
C PRO A 147 -2.18 -8.02 -19.91
N ASP A 148 -3.34 -8.48 -20.38
CA ASP A 148 -4.23 -9.37 -19.62
C ASP A 148 -3.60 -10.74 -19.35
N ASP A 149 -2.72 -11.22 -20.22
CA ASP A 149 -2.04 -12.51 -20.13
C ASP A 149 -0.71 -12.47 -19.36
N GLN A 150 -0.24 -11.29 -18.99
CA GLN A 150 0.97 -11.14 -18.17
C GLN A 150 0.63 -11.26 -16.67
N THR A 151 1.42 -12.06 -15.96
CA THR A 151 1.37 -12.15 -14.51
C THR A 151 2.56 -11.42 -13.88
N LEU A 152 2.34 -10.86 -12.70
CA LEU A 152 3.37 -10.25 -11.86
C LEU A 152 3.40 -10.91 -10.49
N THR A 153 4.54 -10.82 -9.81
CA THR A 153 4.64 -11.13 -8.39
C THR A 153 4.39 -9.86 -7.57
N LEU A 154 3.49 -9.95 -6.62
CA LEU A 154 3.12 -8.87 -5.70
C LEU A 154 3.49 -9.27 -4.29
N CYS A 155 4.32 -8.46 -3.62
CA CYS A 155 4.51 -8.61 -2.18
C CYS A 155 3.57 -7.68 -1.39
N LEU A 156 2.99 -8.24 -0.35
CA LEU A 156 2.00 -7.59 0.51
C LEU A 156 1.99 -8.28 1.89
N ASN A 157 1.33 -7.66 2.87
CA ASN A 157 1.21 -8.30 4.17
C ASN A 157 0.21 -9.47 4.13
N ASN A 158 0.38 -10.41 5.08
CA ASN A 158 -0.45 -11.63 5.18
C ASN A 158 -1.93 -11.33 5.43
N TYR A 159 -2.26 -10.26 6.13
CA TYR A 159 -3.65 -9.82 6.34
C TYR A 159 -4.31 -9.46 5.01
N ARG A 160 -3.65 -8.66 4.18
CA ARG A 160 -4.15 -8.28 2.86
C ARG A 160 -4.21 -9.47 1.91
N ALA A 161 -3.20 -10.33 1.92
CA ALA A 161 -3.15 -11.53 1.08
C ALA A 161 -4.30 -12.51 1.39
N SER A 162 -4.80 -12.54 2.61
CA SER A 162 -5.99 -13.33 3.00
C SER A 162 -7.30 -12.83 2.40
N GLY A 163 -7.29 -11.67 1.76
CA GLY A 163 -8.47 -11.00 1.19
C GLY A 163 -9.20 -10.08 2.16
N ALA A 164 -8.63 -9.85 3.34
CA ALA A 164 -9.23 -8.98 4.35
C ALA A 164 -9.31 -7.52 3.87
N GLY A 165 -10.23 -6.76 4.44
CA GLY A 165 -10.45 -5.36 4.11
C GLY A 165 -11.22 -5.12 2.79
N GLY A 166 -11.87 -6.14 2.25
CA GLY A 166 -12.61 -6.05 0.99
C GLY A 166 -11.78 -6.42 -0.24
N TYR A 167 -10.60 -7.03 -0.05
CA TYR A 167 -9.71 -7.46 -1.11
C TYR A 167 -9.81 -8.97 -1.41
N GLY A 168 -11.04 -9.48 -1.52
CA GLY A 168 -11.31 -10.88 -1.83
C GLY A 168 -10.67 -11.39 -3.11
N CYS A 169 -10.29 -10.50 -4.03
CA CYS A 169 -9.57 -10.82 -5.26
C CYS A 169 -8.21 -11.51 -5.02
N TYR A 170 -7.59 -11.34 -3.85
CA TYR A 170 -6.32 -11.97 -3.52
C TYR A 170 -6.44 -13.40 -3.01
N LYS A 171 -7.64 -13.83 -2.55
CA LYS A 171 -7.83 -15.13 -1.89
C LYS A 171 -7.40 -16.34 -2.72
N SER A 172 -7.62 -16.28 -4.04
CA SER A 172 -7.30 -17.36 -4.97
C SER A 172 -5.95 -17.19 -5.67
N CYS A 173 -5.21 -16.13 -5.36
CA CYS A 173 -3.91 -15.91 -5.98
C CYS A 173 -2.88 -16.91 -5.45
N PRO A 174 -2.09 -17.57 -6.32
CA PRO A 174 -1.07 -18.50 -5.88
C PRO A 174 -0.02 -17.86 -5.01
N LEU A 175 0.28 -18.48 -3.86
CA LEU A 175 1.41 -18.09 -3.01
C LEU A 175 2.72 -18.48 -3.70
N VAL A 176 3.62 -17.51 -3.84
CA VAL A 176 4.97 -17.72 -4.41
C VAL A 176 5.98 -17.94 -3.29
N SER A 177 5.95 -17.10 -2.27
CA SER A 177 6.84 -17.18 -1.11
C SER A 177 6.27 -16.42 0.07
N GLU A 178 6.81 -16.68 1.25
CA GLU A 178 6.50 -15.91 2.46
C GLU A 178 7.74 -15.73 3.33
N LYS A 179 7.77 -14.65 4.08
CA LYS A 179 8.73 -14.39 5.14
C LYS A 179 7.97 -14.25 6.46
N LEU A 180 8.32 -15.09 7.42
CA LEU A 180 7.68 -15.08 8.75
C LEU A 180 8.20 -13.96 9.66
N THR A 181 9.18 -13.17 9.20
CA THR A 181 9.64 -11.96 9.87
C THR A 181 8.58 -10.88 9.76
N GLU A 182 8.29 -10.20 10.84
CA GLU A 182 7.37 -9.06 10.83
C GLU A 182 7.89 -7.92 9.95
N ILE A 183 7.00 -7.21 9.29
CA ILE A 183 7.39 -6.11 8.38
C ILE A 183 8.11 -4.99 9.13
N SER A 184 7.72 -4.70 10.38
CA SER A 184 8.44 -3.74 11.23
C SER A 184 9.90 -4.13 11.49
N ASP A 185 10.18 -5.43 11.62
CA ASP A 185 11.54 -5.95 11.76
C ASP A 185 12.32 -5.87 10.44
N LEU A 186 11.66 -6.13 9.31
CA LEU A 186 12.26 -5.92 7.98
C LEU A 186 12.64 -4.46 7.77
N VAL A 187 11.79 -3.51 8.16
CA VAL A 187 12.10 -2.07 8.11
C VAL A 187 13.30 -1.76 9.01
N THR A 188 13.34 -2.33 10.21
CA THR A 188 14.47 -2.15 11.13
C THR A 188 15.79 -2.66 10.54
N GLN A 189 15.79 -3.85 9.96
CA GLN A 189 16.95 -4.45 9.28
C GLN A 189 17.41 -3.59 8.10
N TYR A 190 16.47 -3.13 7.26
CA TYR A 190 16.76 -2.26 6.13
C TYR A 190 17.46 -0.98 6.56
N VAL A 191 16.90 -0.27 7.54
CA VAL A 191 17.48 0.98 8.06
C VAL A 191 18.87 0.76 8.67
N LEU A 192 19.10 -0.39 9.33
CA LEU A 192 20.42 -0.77 9.85
C LEU A 192 21.47 -1.01 8.76
N GLN A 193 21.07 -1.55 7.61
CA GLN A 193 21.96 -1.89 6.49
C GLN A 193 22.29 -0.69 5.59
N HIS A 194 21.40 0.30 5.53
CA HIS A 194 21.52 1.49 4.67
C HIS A 194 21.87 2.77 5.46
N ARG A 195 22.77 2.64 6.43
CA ARG A 195 23.25 3.77 7.27
C ARG A 195 24.15 4.72 6.51
#